data_b41034c8be10b202d2ed8f81457d4d32
#
_entry.id   b41034c8be10b202d2ed8f81457d4d32
#
_cell.length_a   1.000
_cell.length_b   1.000
_cell.length_c   1.000
_cell.angle_alpha   90.00
_cell.angle_beta   90.00
_cell.angle_gamma   90.00
#
_symmetry.space_group_name_H-M   'P 1'
#
loop_
_entity.id
_entity.type
_entity.pdbx_description
1 polymer ?
#
loop_
_entity_poly.entity_id
_entity_poly.type
_entity_poly.pdbx_seq_one_letter_code
_entity_poly.pdbx_strand_id
1 'polypeptide(L)'
;MLSSLGLLILYSSSGGSLNLVYRQLVHLGLATSVMLVIAQVPPIIMLRSAPILMILGIFLLISVLFFGSSGGGAQRWLDLGLVRFQPSELMKIIVPMTIAAILSEKTLPPRPLPVAISMLAIGLVVLLIARQPDLGTSLLIGASGVYVLFFSGVRVMLLKSKWLNLLLLSSLLGGSLFLAWNYFLIAYQKRRILTLFNPESDPLGSGYHIIQSKIAIGSGGLTGKGIAKGSQSQLDFVPEQSTDFIFSVLAEELGFLGVLLLIIIYSLIIYRCLILSLRCEDNFSRLLGASLTFVFFTYIFV
;
A
#
# COMPACT_ATOMS: atom_id res chain seq x y z
N MET A 1 -17.51 7.63 -10.13
CA MET A 1 -18.24 6.98 -9.03
C MET A 1 -17.41 6.96 -7.74
N LEU A 2 -16.27 6.24 -7.63
CA LEU A 2 -15.46 6.22 -6.39
C LEU A 2 -15.04 7.62 -5.93
N SER A 3 -14.50 8.44 -6.83
CA SER A 3 -14.06 9.81 -6.51
C SER A 3 -15.20 10.69 -6.01
N SER A 4 -16.40 10.58 -6.61
CA SER A 4 -17.57 11.35 -6.18
C SER A 4 -18.08 10.88 -4.81
N LEU A 5 -18.11 9.57 -4.57
CA LEU A 5 -18.44 9.02 -3.26
C LEU A 5 -17.42 9.48 -2.20
N GLY A 6 -16.13 9.38 -2.51
CA GLY A 6 -15.07 9.83 -1.60
C GLY A 6 -15.15 11.32 -1.25
N LEU A 7 -15.45 12.19 -2.22
CA LEU A 7 -15.65 13.62 -1.96
C LEU A 7 -16.89 13.90 -1.11
N LEU A 8 -17.96 13.15 -1.32
CA LEU A 8 -19.19 13.28 -0.54
C LEU A 8 -18.94 12.90 0.93
N ILE A 9 -18.28 11.78 1.18
CA ILE A 9 -17.93 11.34 2.54
C ILE A 9 -16.91 12.29 3.18
N LEU A 10 -15.93 12.81 2.42
CA LEU A 10 -14.99 13.81 2.90
C LEU A 10 -15.70 15.09 3.33
N TYR A 11 -16.68 15.55 2.55
CA TYR A 11 -17.49 16.72 2.91
C TYR A 11 -18.25 16.49 4.21
N SER A 12 -18.83 15.31 4.37
CA SER A 12 -19.53 14.93 5.59
C SER A 12 -18.59 14.82 6.80
N SER A 13 -17.48 14.09 6.66
CA SER A 13 -16.52 13.89 7.74
C SER A 13 -15.79 15.15 8.19
N SER A 14 -15.73 16.17 7.33
CA SER A 14 -15.10 17.45 7.62
C SER A 14 -16.06 18.49 8.25
N GLY A 15 -17.25 18.08 8.66
CA GLY A 15 -18.26 19.01 9.18
C GLY A 15 -18.72 20.05 8.16
N GLY A 16 -18.72 19.70 6.86
CA GLY A 16 -19.13 20.62 5.77
C GLY A 16 -18.03 21.55 5.27
N SER A 17 -16.76 21.30 5.58
CA SER A 17 -15.64 22.14 5.16
C SER A 17 -15.39 22.08 3.66
N LEU A 18 -15.79 23.10 2.92
CA LEU A 18 -15.55 23.22 1.47
C LEU A 18 -14.04 23.35 1.14
N ASN A 19 -13.24 23.88 2.02
CA ASN A 19 -11.80 24.03 1.81
C ASN A 19 -11.09 22.68 1.66
N LEU A 20 -11.43 21.69 2.49
CA LEU A 20 -10.86 20.33 2.38
C LEU A 20 -11.32 19.65 1.09
N VAL A 21 -12.58 19.78 0.72
CA VAL A 21 -13.11 19.25 -0.54
C VAL A 21 -12.43 19.89 -1.75
N TYR A 22 -12.24 21.22 -1.75
CA TYR A 22 -11.53 21.91 -2.82
C TYR A 22 -10.08 21.44 -2.97
N ARG A 23 -9.35 21.34 -1.86
CA ARG A 23 -7.98 20.80 -1.87
C ARG A 23 -7.94 19.39 -2.45
N GLN A 24 -8.88 18.52 -2.05
CA GLN A 24 -8.97 17.16 -2.58
C GLN A 24 -9.33 17.12 -4.08
N LEU A 25 -10.18 18.02 -4.55
CA LEU A 25 -10.49 18.17 -5.98
C LEU A 25 -9.24 18.55 -6.78
N VAL A 26 -8.43 19.48 -6.28
CA VAL A 26 -7.16 19.87 -6.92
C VAL A 26 -6.21 18.66 -6.99
N HIS A 27 -6.07 17.91 -5.89
CA HIS A 27 -5.23 16.69 -5.87
C HIS A 27 -5.75 15.62 -6.84
N LEU A 28 -7.07 15.41 -6.93
CA LEU A 28 -7.68 14.48 -7.88
C LEU A 28 -7.46 14.94 -9.33
N GLY A 29 -7.57 16.22 -9.60
CA GLY A 29 -7.29 16.80 -10.91
C GLY A 29 -5.84 16.59 -11.34
N LEU A 30 -4.90 16.88 -10.42
CA LEU A 30 -3.47 16.64 -10.65
C LEU A 30 -3.18 15.15 -10.87
N ALA A 31 -3.69 14.28 -10.00
CA ALA A 31 -3.49 12.83 -10.11
C ALA A 31 -4.05 12.28 -11.42
N THR A 32 -5.23 12.73 -11.84
CA THR A 32 -5.84 12.36 -13.13
C THR A 32 -4.99 12.82 -14.31
N SER A 33 -4.46 14.04 -14.25
CA SER A 33 -3.57 14.58 -15.29
C SER A 33 -2.30 13.77 -15.41
N VAL A 34 -1.64 13.45 -14.28
CA VAL A 34 -0.45 12.59 -14.24
C VAL A 34 -0.77 11.20 -14.78
N MET A 35 -1.90 10.62 -14.39
CA MET A 35 -2.36 9.33 -14.88
C MET A 35 -2.50 9.32 -16.41
N LEU A 36 -3.13 10.36 -16.99
CA LEU A 36 -3.30 10.47 -18.45
C LEU A 36 -1.96 10.60 -19.17
N VAL A 37 -1.00 11.35 -18.61
CA VAL A 37 0.36 11.47 -19.16
C VAL A 37 1.09 10.12 -19.13
N ILE A 38 1.06 9.43 -17.99
CA ILE A 38 1.71 8.13 -17.85
C ILE A 38 1.06 7.08 -18.78
N ALA A 39 -0.25 7.14 -18.98
CA ALA A 39 -0.97 6.25 -19.90
C ALA A 39 -0.53 6.39 -21.37
N GLN A 40 0.09 7.50 -21.76
CA GLN A 40 0.64 7.68 -23.10
C GLN A 40 2.06 7.10 -23.25
N VAL A 41 2.71 6.76 -22.13
CA VAL A 41 4.08 6.22 -22.18
C VAL A 41 4.06 4.75 -22.59
N PRO A 42 4.70 4.38 -23.71
CA PRO A 42 4.72 2.99 -24.14
C PRO A 42 5.50 2.10 -23.16
N PRO A 43 5.06 0.85 -22.93
CA PRO A 43 5.68 -0.06 -21.95
C PRO A 43 7.18 -0.28 -22.16
N ILE A 44 7.65 -0.21 -23.41
CA ILE A 44 9.08 -0.37 -23.73
C ILE A 44 9.95 0.75 -23.11
N ILE A 45 9.43 1.97 -22.99
CA ILE A 45 10.14 3.07 -22.33
C ILE A 45 10.19 2.80 -20.83
N MET A 46 9.09 2.35 -20.23
CA MET A 46 9.03 1.97 -18.82
C MET A 46 10.03 0.85 -18.50
N LEU A 47 10.07 -0.18 -19.36
CA LEU A 47 11.01 -1.30 -19.23
C LEU A 47 12.46 -0.81 -19.24
N ARG A 48 12.82 0.03 -20.23
CA ARG A 48 14.21 0.54 -20.37
C ARG A 48 14.60 1.52 -19.26
N SER A 49 13.68 2.30 -18.75
CA SER A 49 13.93 3.26 -17.68
C SER A 49 13.97 2.61 -16.29
N ALA A 50 13.41 1.41 -16.12
CA ALA A 50 13.29 0.75 -14.82
C ALA A 50 14.59 0.67 -14.01
N PRO A 51 15.74 0.20 -14.57
CA PRO A 51 16.99 0.11 -13.81
C PRO A 51 17.55 1.49 -13.42
N ILE A 52 17.40 2.50 -14.28
CA ILE A 52 17.84 3.86 -14.02
C ILE A 52 17.00 4.46 -12.87
N LEU A 53 15.67 4.31 -12.94
CA LEU A 53 14.76 4.77 -11.89
C LEU A 53 15.01 4.05 -10.56
N MET A 54 15.37 2.77 -10.59
CA MET A 54 15.74 2.02 -9.39
C MET A 54 16.98 2.58 -8.71
N ILE A 55 18.03 2.86 -9.47
CA ILE A 55 19.26 3.47 -8.96
C ILE A 55 18.97 4.85 -8.36
N LEU A 56 18.22 5.68 -9.10
CA LEU A 56 17.81 7.00 -8.63
C LEU A 56 16.95 6.92 -7.36
N GLY A 57 16.00 5.98 -7.30
CA GLY A 57 15.16 5.75 -6.14
C GLY A 57 15.97 5.33 -4.91
N ILE A 58 16.93 4.41 -5.08
CA ILE A 58 17.84 4.00 -4.00
C ILE A 58 18.68 5.21 -3.53
N PHE A 59 19.19 6.00 -4.44
CA PHE A 59 19.94 7.22 -4.09
C PHE A 59 19.08 8.20 -3.28
N LEU A 60 17.83 8.42 -3.69
CA LEU A 60 16.88 9.27 -2.94
C LEU A 60 16.57 8.70 -1.57
N LEU A 61 16.38 7.37 -1.44
CA LEU A 61 16.16 6.73 -0.13
C LEU A 61 17.37 6.89 0.79
N ILE A 62 18.59 6.78 0.26
CA ILE A 62 19.82 7.02 1.03
C ILE A 62 19.90 8.50 1.43
N SER A 63 19.54 9.42 0.53
CA SER A 63 19.54 10.87 0.83
C SER A 63 18.57 11.21 1.98
N VAL A 64 17.42 10.52 2.10
CA VAL A 64 16.50 10.69 3.24
C VAL A 64 17.14 10.31 4.57
N LEU A 65 18.00 9.29 4.60
CA LEU A 65 18.68 8.87 5.85
C LEU A 65 19.64 9.94 6.39
N PHE A 66 20.22 10.76 5.49
CA PHE A 66 21.19 11.82 5.87
C PHE A 66 20.55 13.21 5.98
N PHE A 67 19.63 13.53 5.11
CA PHE A 67 19.09 14.89 4.95
C PHE A 67 17.56 14.97 5.16
N GLY A 68 16.92 13.86 5.52
CA GLY A 68 15.46 13.81 5.66
C GLY A 68 14.94 14.66 6.82
N SER A 69 13.79 15.29 6.64
CA SER A 69 13.03 15.93 7.70
C SER A 69 12.12 14.94 8.40
N SER A 70 11.98 15.09 9.73
CA SER A 70 11.13 14.24 10.54
C SER A 70 9.67 14.73 10.50
N GLY A 71 8.75 13.81 10.22
CA GLY A 71 7.33 14.03 10.32
C GLY A 71 6.67 12.83 11.02
N GLY A 72 5.85 13.08 12.04
CA GLY A 72 5.18 12.00 12.78
C GLY A 72 6.12 11.04 13.50
N GLY A 73 7.29 11.51 13.96
CA GLY A 73 8.27 10.70 14.71
C GLY A 73 9.20 9.84 13.87
N ALA A 74 9.20 9.98 12.54
CA ALA A 74 10.10 9.27 11.64
C ALA A 74 10.63 10.19 10.54
N GLN A 75 11.89 9.98 10.15
CA GLN A 75 12.59 10.74 9.12
C GLN A 75 12.30 10.12 7.76
N ARG A 76 11.33 10.68 7.00
CA ARG A 76 10.79 10.09 5.77
C ARG A 76 10.70 11.05 4.59
N TRP A 77 10.80 12.35 4.84
CA TRP A 77 10.52 13.40 3.87
C TRP A 77 11.77 14.12 3.44
N LEU A 78 11.89 14.40 2.15
CA LEU A 78 12.84 15.39 1.63
C LEU A 78 12.09 16.71 1.49
N ASP A 79 12.61 17.75 2.14
CA ASP A 79 12.09 19.10 2.02
C ASP A 79 12.85 19.80 0.89
N LEU A 80 12.17 20.01 -0.24
CA LEU A 80 12.69 20.71 -1.40
C LEU A 80 12.35 22.22 -1.38
N GLY A 81 11.94 22.73 -0.22
CA GLY A 81 11.54 24.11 -0.01
C GLY A 81 10.08 24.40 -0.39
N LEU A 82 9.66 24.14 -1.61
CA LEU A 82 8.29 24.35 -2.09
C LEU A 82 7.40 23.14 -1.90
N VAL A 83 7.97 21.94 -1.93
CA VAL A 83 7.23 20.67 -1.86
C VAL A 83 7.97 19.70 -0.94
N ARG A 84 7.22 19.07 -0.04
CA ARG A 84 7.70 17.91 0.70
C ARG A 84 7.47 16.65 -0.11
N PHE A 85 8.52 15.90 -0.34
CA PHE A 85 8.50 14.71 -1.18
C PHE A 85 8.97 13.49 -0.39
N GLN A 86 8.23 12.38 -0.51
CA GLN A 86 8.58 11.11 0.11
C GLN A 86 9.05 10.12 -0.96
N PRO A 87 10.36 9.81 -1.05
CA PRO A 87 10.88 8.92 -2.09
C PRO A 87 10.31 7.50 -2.06
N SER A 88 9.94 6.99 -0.89
CA SER A 88 9.33 5.66 -0.77
C SER A 88 7.97 5.54 -1.52
N GLU A 89 7.25 6.65 -1.74
CA GLU A 89 6.03 6.63 -2.54
C GLU A 89 6.29 6.22 -4.00
N LEU A 90 7.38 6.74 -4.59
CA LEU A 90 7.78 6.32 -5.94
C LEU A 90 8.24 4.86 -5.97
N MET A 91 8.89 4.37 -4.92
CA MET A 91 9.40 3.01 -4.88
C MET A 91 8.29 1.95 -4.94
N LYS A 92 7.06 2.28 -4.54
CA LYS A 92 5.89 1.39 -4.69
C LYS A 92 5.60 1.00 -6.14
N ILE A 93 6.00 1.86 -7.10
CA ILE A 93 5.86 1.63 -8.54
C ILE A 93 7.19 1.17 -9.14
N ILE A 94 8.30 1.78 -8.75
CA ILE A 94 9.63 1.51 -9.30
C ILE A 94 10.08 0.08 -9.01
N VAL A 95 9.85 -0.42 -7.78
CA VAL A 95 10.25 -1.79 -7.42
C VAL A 95 9.54 -2.84 -8.28
N PRO A 96 8.21 -2.92 -8.33
CA PRO A 96 7.55 -3.91 -9.18
C PRO A 96 7.91 -3.74 -10.65
N MET A 97 8.09 -2.50 -11.13
CA MET A 97 8.51 -2.23 -12.50
C MET A 97 9.91 -2.79 -12.79
N THR A 98 10.87 -2.58 -11.89
CA THR A 98 12.23 -3.10 -12.05
C THR A 98 12.28 -4.62 -11.99
N ILE A 99 11.56 -5.22 -11.03
CA ILE A 99 11.49 -6.67 -10.90
C ILE A 99 10.82 -7.29 -12.15
N ALA A 100 9.74 -6.68 -12.65
CA ALA A 100 9.10 -7.10 -13.89
C ALA A 100 10.05 -7.00 -15.07
N ALA A 101 10.87 -5.94 -15.17
CA ALA A 101 11.88 -5.80 -16.22
C ALA A 101 12.93 -6.92 -16.16
N ILE A 102 13.49 -7.20 -14.98
CA ILE A 102 14.49 -8.27 -14.78
C ILE A 102 13.93 -9.65 -15.17
N LEU A 103 12.67 -9.93 -14.81
CA LEU A 103 12.06 -11.25 -15.03
C LEU A 103 11.45 -11.43 -16.42
N SER A 104 11.15 -10.35 -17.13
CA SER A 104 10.53 -10.39 -18.46
C SER A 104 11.51 -10.66 -19.62
N GLU A 105 12.83 -10.49 -19.39
CA GLU A 105 13.86 -10.63 -20.42
C GLU A 105 13.93 -12.04 -21.06
N LYS A 106 13.48 -13.06 -20.34
CA LYS A 106 13.56 -14.47 -20.76
C LYS A 106 12.21 -15.17 -20.61
N THR A 107 12.17 -16.43 -21.04
CA THR A 107 10.97 -17.28 -20.93
C THR A 107 10.56 -17.49 -19.46
N LEU A 108 9.28 -17.41 -19.17
CA LEU A 108 8.72 -17.77 -17.87
C LEU A 108 8.50 -19.28 -17.77
N PRO A 109 8.77 -19.93 -16.64
CA PRO A 109 9.28 -19.39 -15.37
C PRO A 109 10.75 -18.97 -15.42
N PRO A 110 11.14 -17.94 -14.65
CA PRO A 110 12.49 -17.37 -14.70
C PRO A 110 13.55 -18.33 -14.14
N ARG A 111 14.80 -18.13 -14.58
CA ARG A 111 15.97 -18.84 -14.04
C ARG A 111 16.28 -18.36 -12.61
N PRO A 112 17.03 -19.16 -11.80
CA PRO A 112 17.31 -18.80 -10.40
C PRO A 112 18.13 -17.52 -10.23
N LEU A 113 19.02 -17.18 -11.17
CA LEU A 113 19.84 -15.97 -11.07
C LEU A 113 19.03 -14.66 -11.14
N PRO A 114 18.14 -14.42 -12.13
CA PRO A 114 17.23 -13.27 -12.10
C PRO A 114 16.36 -13.20 -10.85
N VAL A 115 15.91 -14.35 -10.35
CA VAL A 115 15.14 -14.41 -9.09
C VAL A 115 15.99 -13.94 -7.90
N ALA A 116 17.23 -14.41 -7.79
CA ALA A 116 18.14 -14.00 -6.73
C ALA A 116 18.44 -12.48 -6.79
N ILE A 117 18.70 -11.94 -7.99
CA ILE A 117 18.90 -10.50 -8.20
C ILE A 117 17.65 -9.71 -7.77
N SER A 118 16.46 -10.18 -8.15
CA SER A 118 15.19 -9.57 -7.77
C SER A 118 14.99 -9.56 -6.26
N MET A 119 15.26 -10.68 -5.59
CA MET A 119 15.16 -10.78 -4.13
C MET A 119 16.15 -9.85 -3.42
N LEU A 120 17.39 -9.73 -3.91
CA LEU A 120 18.39 -8.80 -3.38
C LEU A 120 17.93 -7.34 -3.56
N ALA A 121 17.40 -6.99 -4.73
CA ALA A 121 16.90 -5.65 -5.00
C ALA A 121 15.71 -5.29 -4.08
N ILE A 122 14.74 -6.20 -3.91
CA ILE A 122 13.62 -6.02 -2.98
C ILE A 122 14.14 -5.86 -1.55
N GLY A 123 15.03 -6.77 -1.10
CA GLY A 123 15.59 -6.77 0.25
C GLY A 123 16.35 -5.47 0.57
N LEU A 124 17.15 -4.96 -0.37
CA LEU A 124 17.87 -3.70 -0.21
C LEU A 124 16.91 -2.52 0.02
N VAL A 125 15.87 -2.39 -0.81
CA VAL A 125 14.90 -1.29 -0.70
C VAL A 125 14.10 -1.41 0.61
N VAL A 126 13.62 -2.61 0.94
CA VAL A 126 12.90 -2.88 2.19
C VAL A 126 13.74 -2.52 3.40
N LEU A 127 15.04 -2.90 3.42
CA LEU A 127 15.95 -2.56 4.51
C LEU A 127 16.19 -1.06 4.63
N LEU A 128 16.36 -0.34 3.52
CA LEU A 128 16.55 1.12 3.54
C LEU A 128 15.33 1.83 4.12
N ILE A 129 14.12 1.42 3.73
CA ILE A 129 12.87 2.02 4.24
C ILE A 129 12.61 1.62 5.69
N ALA A 130 12.90 0.38 6.07
CA ALA A 130 12.79 -0.07 7.46
C ALA A 130 13.72 0.72 8.40
N ARG A 131 14.89 1.17 7.90
CA ARG A 131 15.81 2.08 8.61
C ARG A 131 15.24 3.50 8.80
N GLN A 132 14.26 3.90 8.00
CA GLN A 132 13.51 5.18 8.12
C GLN A 132 12.31 5.07 9.08
N PRO A 133 12.28 4.17 10.02
CA PRO A 133 11.22 3.51 10.81
C PRO A 133 9.80 3.52 10.16
N ASP A 134 9.75 3.19 8.86
CA ASP A 134 8.49 3.07 8.10
C ASP A 134 8.17 1.62 7.73
N LEU A 135 7.66 0.87 8.70
CA LEU A 135 7.34 -0.55 8.51
C LEU A 135 6.20 -0.77 7.51
N GLY A 136 5.15 0.05 7.58
CA GLY A 136 3.98 -0.10 6.70
C GLY A 136 4.40 0.00 5.23
N THR A 137 5.12 1.06 4.87
CA THR A 137 5.61 1.26 3.50
C THR A 137 6.64 0.22 3.10
N SER A 138 7.55 -0.21 4.01
CA SER A 138 8.53 -1.26 3.71
C SER A 138 7.87 -2.60 3.39
N LEU A 139 6.83 -2.99 4.13
CA LEU A 139 6.06 -4.20 3.88
C LEU A 139 5.27 -4.13 2.55
N LEU A 140 4.64 -2.99 2.26
CA LEU A 140 3.92 -2.78 1.00
C LEU A 140 4.84 -2.88 -0.21
N ILE A 141 6.02 -2.27 -0.14
CA ILE A 141 7.01 -2.33 -1.22
C ILE A 141 7.59 -3.74 -1.35
N GLY A 142 7.88 -4.40 -0.24
CA GLY A 142 8.30 -5.81 -0.24
C GLY A 142 7.25 -6.69 -0.89
N ALA A 143 5.99 -6.54 -0.49
CA ALA A 143 4.86 -7.26 -1.09
C ALA A 143 4.73 -6.98 -2.60
N SER A 144 4.90 -5.73 -3.05
CA SER A 144 4.82 -5.38 -4.48
C SER A 144 5.83 -6.15 -5.33
N GLY A 145 7.07 -6.28 -4.86
CA GLY A 145 8.10 -7.07 -5.53
C GLY A 145 7.80 -8.58 -5.48
N VAL A 146 7.33 -9.08 -4.34
CA VAL A 146 6.93 -10.48 -4.18
C VAL A 146 5.76 -10.85 -5.09
N TYR A 147 4.80 -9.94 -5.34
CA TYR A 147 3.72 -10.19 -6.30
C TYR A 147 4.25 -10.42 -7.72
N VAL A 148 5.26 -9.66 -8.16
CA VAL A 148 5.89 -9.91 -9.46
C VAL A 148 6.51 -11.31 -9.51
N LEU A 149 7.25 -11.71 -8.47
CA LEU A 149 7.84 -13.06 -8.36
C LEU A 149 6.76 -14.14 -8.40
N PHE A 150 5.66 -13.94 -7.70
CA PHE A 150 4.53 -14.86 -7.67
C PHE A 150 3.92 -15.02 -9.07
N PHE A 151 3.60 -13.93 -9.76
CA PHE A 151 3.01 -13.97 -11.09
C PHE A 151 3.97 -14.44 -12.17
N SER A 152 5.29 -14.35 -11.97
CA SER A 152 6.28 -14.90 -12.88
C SER A 152 6.38 -16.42 -12.85
N GLY A 153 5.66 -17.08 -11.93
CA GLY A 153 5.63 -18.53 -11.81
C GLY A 153 6.93 -19.12 -11.27
N VAL A 154 7.66 -18.36 -10.44
CA VAL A 154 8.87 -18.85 -9.78
C VAL A 154 8.58 -20.15 -9.05
N ARG A 155 9.28 -21.21 -9.47
CA ARG A 155 9.22 -22.50 -8.78
C ARG A 155 10.27 -22.51 -7.69
N VAL A 156 9.87 -22.25 -6.47
CA VAL A 156 10.75 -22.40 -5.29
C VAL A 156 10.80 -23.90 -4.92
N MET A 157 11.52 -24.67 -5.75
CA MET A 157 11.76 -26.09 -5.48
C MET A 157 13.22 -26.26 -5.07
N LEU A 158 13.51 -26.03 -3.77
CA LEU A 158 14.82 -26.25 -3.18
C LEU A 158 15.07 -27.73 -2.91
N LEU A 159 14.02 -28.50 -2.69
CA LEU A 159 14.06 -29.93 -2.37
C LEU A 159 13.14 -30.72 -3.31
N LYS A 160 13.42 -32.01 -3.50
CA LYS A 160 12.63 -32.90 -4.37
C LYS A 160 11.19 -33.10 -3.87
N SER A 161 10.94 -32.98 -2.57
CA SER A 161 9.61 -33.14 -1.96
C SER A 161 8.89 -31.80 -1.82
N LYS A 162 7.64 -31.71 -2.28
CA LYS A 162 6.77 -30.53 -2.12
C LYS A 162 6.54 -30.18 -0.64
N TRP A 163 6.35 -31.19 0.21
CA TRP A 163 6.13 -31.02 1.64
C TRP A 163 7.37 -30.48 2.37
N LEU A 164 8.56 -30.98 2.01
CA LEU A 164 9.81 -30.46 2.57
C LEU A 164 10.07 -29.01 2.12
N ASN A 165 9.74 -28.64 0.88
CA ASN A 165 9.83 -27.25 0.43
C ASN A 165 8.86 -26.35 1.20
N LEU A 166 7.61 -26.79 1.43
CA LEU A 166 6.63 -26.04 2.21
C LEU A 166 7.11 -25.83 3.64
N LEU A 167 7.63 -26.89 4.28
CA LEU A 167 8.15 -26.83 5.63
C LEU A 167 9.40 -25.92 5.73
N LEU A 168 10.29 -25.97 4.75
CA LEU A 168 11.47 -25.11 4.69
C LEU A 168 11.07 -23.63 4.48
N LEU A 169 10.13 -23.36 3.58
CA LEU A 169 9.63 -22.01 3.35
C LEU A 169 8.91 -21.45 4.58
N SER A 170 8.06 -22.26 5.23
CA SER A 170 7.38 -21.83 6.46
C SER A 170 8.35 -21.60 7.62
N SER A 171 9.40 -22.42 7.75
CA SER A 171 10.44 -22.23 8.77
C SER A 171 11.30 -21.00 8.50
N LEU A 172 11.65 -20.72 7.23
CA LEU A 172 12.35 -19.51 6.85
C LEU A 172 11.50 -18.26 7.11
N LEU A 173 10.21 -18.30 6.77
CA LEU A 173 9.29 -17.21 7.04
C LEU A 173 9.11 -17.00 8.55
N GLY A 174 8.84 -18.06 9.30
CA GLY A 174 8.71 -17.99 10.75
C GLY A 174 9.99 -17.51 11.44
N GLY A 175 11.13 -18.03 11.01
CA GLY A 175 12.44 -17.59 11.50
C GLY A 175 12.74 -16.13 11.19
N SER A 176 12.43 -15.67 9.99
CA SER A 176 12.61 -14.26 9.61
C SER A 176 11.69 -13.32 10.42
N LEU A 177 10.43 -13.71 10.63
CA LEU A 177 9.50 -12.96 11.48
C LEU A 177 9.96 -12.93 12.95
N PHE A 178 10.46 -14.06 13.48
CA PHE A 178 11.00 -14.13 14.83
C PHE A 178 12.24 -13.23 15.00
N LEU A 179 13.16 -13.25 14.04
CA LEU A 179 14.33 -12.38 14.05
C LEU A 179 13.93 -10.91 13.91
N ALA A 180 12.98 -10.60 13.03
CA ALA A 180 12.45 -9.24 12.87
C ALA A 180 11.85 -8.74 14.18
N TRP A 181 11.02 -9.55 14.84
CA TRP A 181 10.42 -9.21 16.13
C TRP A 181 11.44 -8.91 17.22
N ASN A 182 12.47 -9.74 17.36
CA ASN A 182 13.42 -9.62 18.48
C ASN A 182 14.51 -8.57 18.25
N TYR A 183 15.01 -8.45 17.03
CA TYR A 183 16.23 -7.67 16.74
C TYR A 183 15.99 -6.42 15.89
N PHE A 184 14.94 -6.38 15.05
CA PHE A 184 14.75 -5.27 14.12
C PHE A 184 13.63 -4.32 14.51
N LEU A 185 12.56 -4.81 15.17
CA LEU A 185 11.43 -3.98 15.56
C LEU A 185 11.73 -3.16 16.81
N ILE A 186 11.53 -1.84 16.70
CA ILE A 186 11.62 -0.90 17.82
C ILE A 186 10.38 -1.03 18.72
N ALA A 187 10.49 -0.63 19.98
CA ALA A 187 9.41 -0.74 20.97
C ALA A 187 8.07 -0.14 20.50
N TYR A 188 8.13 1.02 19.84
CA TYR A 188 6.96 1.68 19.26
C TYR A 188 6.25 0.83 18.19
N GLN A 189 7.02 0.15 17.33
CA GLN A 189 6.47 -0.70 16.27
C GLN A 189 5.83 -1.97 16.84
N LYS A 190 6.48 -2.60 17.83
CA LYS A 190 5.92 -3.74 18.57
C LYS A 190 4.61 -3.36 19.25
N ARG A 191 4.55 -2.19 19.90
CA ARG A 191 3.34 -1.69 20.54
C ARG A 191 2.20 -1.52 19.55
N ARG A 192 2.45 -0.94 18.36
CA ARG A 192 1.43 -0.82 17.31
C ARG A 192 0.86 -2.16 16.86
N ILE A 193 1.72 -3.16 16.65
CA ILE A 193 1.29 -4.50 16.28
C ILE A 193 0.44 -5.12 17.39
N LEU A 194 0.87 -5.03 18.65
CA LEU A 194 0.12 -5.56 19.79
C LEU A 194 -1.23 -4.86 19.98
N THR A 195 -1.27 -3.53 19.83
CA THR A 195 -2.52 -2.76 19.92
C THR A 195 -3.50 -3.11 18.78
N LEU A 196 -3.00 -3.46 17.60
CA LEU A 196 -3.86 -3.93 16.50
C LEU A 196 -4.63 -5.20 16.89
N PHE A 197 -3.97 -6.15 17.59
CA PHE A 197 -4.60 -7.40 18.03
C PHE A 197 -5.40 -7.25 19.32
N ASN A 198 -4.98 -6.34 20.21
CA ASN A 198 -5.66 -6.08 21.48
C ASN A 198 -5.74 -4.56 21.75
N PRO A 199 -6.71 -3.86 21.11
CA PRO A 199 -6.89 -2.43 21.31
C PRO A 199 -7.24 -2.03 22.76
N GLU A 200 -7.86 -2.94 23.50
CA GLU A 200 -8.25 -2.73 24.90
C GLU A 200 -7.07 -2.63 25.86
N SER A 201 -5.88 -3.05 25.42
CA SER A 201 -4.66 -2.89 26.23
C SER A 201 -4.19 -1.43 26.40
N ASP A 202 -4.66 -0.52 25.52
CA ASP A 202 -4.32 0.91 25.56
C ASP A 202 -5.55 1.75 25.14
N PRO A 203 -6.63 1.74 25.95
CA PRO A 203 -7.92 2.30 25.55
C PRO A 203 -7.95 3.83 25.49
N LEU A 204 -6.97 4.54 26.06
CA LEU A 204 -6.85 6.00 26.02
C LEU A 204 -5.72 6.49 25.10
N GLY A 205 -4.89 5.56 24.56
CA GLY A 205 -3.81 5.88 23.65
C GLY A 205 -4.08 5.38 22.23
N SER A 206 -3.15 4.60 21.68
CA SER A 206 -3.25 4.11 20.29
C SER A 206 -4.44 3.16 20.03
N GLY A 207 -5.00 2.52 21.06
CA GLY A 207 -6.21 1.69 20.96
C GLY A 207 -7.49 2.51 20.84
N TYR A 208 -7.51 3.75 21.31
CA TYR A 208 -8.71 4.61 21.29
C TYR A 208 -9.28 4.75 19.88
N HIS A 209 -8.43 5.08 18.91
CA HIS A 209 -8.85 5.26 17.52
C HIS A 209 -9.51 4.00 16.93
N ILE A 210 -8.95 2.82 17.22
CA ILE A 210 -9.47 1.54 16.75
C ILE A 210 -10.83 1.23 17.42
N ILE A 211 -10.95 1.48 18.71
CA ILE A 211 -12.19 1.24 19.46
C ILE A 211 -13.30 2.15 18.93
N GLN A 212 -13.05 3.46 18.81
CA GLN A 212 -14.03 4.42 18.29
C GLN A 212 -14.43 4.12 16.85
N SER A 213 -13.47 3.72 16.01
CA SER A 213 -13.74 3.24 14.63
C SER A 213 -14.69 2.04 14.62
N LYS A 214 -14.45 1.03 15.48
CA LYS A 214 -15.34 -0.14 15.60
C LYS A 214 -16.75 0.25 16.07
N ILE A 215 -16.86 1.18 17.02
CA ILE A 215 -18.15 1.67 17.51
C ILE A 215 -18.88 2.42 16.38
N ALA A 216 -18.19 3.26 15.62
CA ALA A 216 -18.78 3.97 14.49
C ALA A 216 -19.31 3.00 13.42
N ILE A 217 -18.50 2.04 12.99
CA ILE A 217 -18.90 1.00 12.02
C ILE A 217 -20.11 0.22 12.52
N GLY A 218 -20.08 -0.25 13.78
CA GLY A 218 -21.17 -1.02 14.37
C GLY A 218 -22.47 -0.22 14.51
N SER A 219 -22.37 1.08 14.76
CA SER A 219 -23.53 1.96 14.93
C SER A 219 -24.29 2.27 13.64
N GLY A 220 -23.65 2.03 12.45
CA GLY A 220 -24.26 2.26 11.16
C GLY A 220 -25.35 1.24 10.78
N GLY A 221 -25.34 0.03 11.36
CA GLY A 221 -26.33 -0.99 11.05
C GLY A 221 -26.40 -1.37 9.56
N LEU A 222 -27.58 -1.74 9.07
CA LEU A 222 -27.75 -2.17 7.66
C LEU A 222 -27.77 -0.99 6.67
N THR A 223 -28.51 0.07 6.97
CA THR A 223 -28.80 1.17 6.05
C THR A 223 -28.07 2.46 6.36
N GLY A 224 -27.32 2.50 7.45
CA GLY A 224 -26.65 3.71 7.92
C GLY A 224 -27.57 4.69 8.63
N LYS A 225 -27.00 5.71 9.24
CA LYS A 225 -27.70 6.81 9.91
C LYS A 225 -28.11 7.92 8.95
N GLY A 226 -27.57 7.91 7.72
CA GLY A 226 -27.73 8.96 6.72
C GLY A 226 -26.53 9.90 6.66
N ILE A 227 -26.34 10.53 5.50
CA ILE A 227 -25.23 11.45 5.22
C ILE A 227 -25.30 12.63 6.19
N ALA A 228 -24.15 12.99 6.76
CA ALA A 228 -23.99 14.05 7.76
C ALA A 228 -24.83 13.85 9.06
N LYS A 229 -25.22 12.60 9.36
CA LYS A 229 -25.96 12.24 10.58
C LYS A 229 -25.23 11.24 11.46
N GLY A 230 -23.96 10.98 11.17
CA GLY A 230 -23.11 10.12 12.00
C GLY A 230 -22.81 10.74 13.34
N SER A 231 -23.26 10.11 14.44
CA SER A 231 -23.04 10.66 15.79
C SER A 231 -21.58 10.58 16.22
N GLN A 232 -20.85 9.55 15.77
CA GLN A 232 -19.44 9.38 16.13
C GLN A 232 -18.53 10.33 15.33
N SER A 233 -18.85 10.54 14.05
CA SER A 233 -18.13 11.46 13.19
C SER A 233 -18.44 12.93 13.47
N GLN A 234 -19.70 13.30 13.70
CA GLN A 234 -20.09 14.71 13.93
C GLN A 234 -19.67 15.25 15.31
N LEU A 235 -19.48 14.38 16.30
CA LEU A 235 -19.06 14.76 17.66
C LEU A 235 -17.53 14.61 17.86
N ASP A 236 -16.76 14.44 16.79
CA ASP A 236 -15.29 14.30 16.81
C ASP A 236 -14.77 13.17 17.72
N PHE A 237 -15.58 12.12 17.98
CA PHE A 237 -15.14 10.97 18.75
C PHE A 237 -14.13 10.09 17.97
N VAL A 238 -14.16 10.14 16.64
CA VAL A 238 -13.19 9.44 15.79
C VAL A 238 -12.11 10.43 15.36
N PRO A 239 -10.92 10.38 15.97
CA PRO A 239 -9.81 11.23 15.52
C PRO A 239 -9.40 10.88 14.09
N GLU A 240 -8.84 11.85 13.34
CA GLU A 240 -8.39 11.67 11.95
C GLU A 240 -9.50 11.10 11.03
N GLN A 241 -10.76 11.44 11.30
CA GLN A 241 -11.93 10.94 10.56
C GLN A 241 -11.97 11.36 9.09
N SER A 242 -11.28 12.44 8.72
CA SER A 242 -11.18 12.93 7.34
C SER A 242 -10.03 12.29 6.55
N THR A 243 -9.19 11.49 7.19
CA THR A 243 -8.00 10.86 6.61
C THR A 243 -8.00 9.35 6.83
N ASP A 244 -7.39 8.89 7.93
CA ASP A 244 -7.13 7.47 8.19
C ASP A 244 -8.38 6.65 8.48
N PHE A 245 -9.40 7.26 9.11
CA PHE A 245 -10.62 6.59 9.52
C PHE A 245 -11.87 6.98 8.71
N ILE A 246 -11.69 7.50 7.49
CA ILE A 246 -12.80 7.89 6.61
C ILE A 246 -13.75 6.72 6.28
N PHE A 247 -13.24 5.50 6.27
CA PHE A 247 -14.04 4.29 6.09
C PHE A 247 -15.06 4.10 7.22
N SER A 248 -14.71 4.46 8.46
CA SER A 248 -15.63 4.38 9.60
C SER A 248 -16.80 5.34 9.45
N VAL A 249 -16.54 6.54 8.93
CA VAL A 249 -17.60 7.53 8.61
C VAL A 249 -18.52 6.99 7.53
N LEU A 250 -17.95 6.44 6.45
CA LEU A 250 -18.74 5.82 5.37
C LEU A 250 -19.63 4.69 5.93
N ALA A 251 -19.08 3.82 6.79
CA ALA A 251 -19.82 2.72 7.36
C ALA A 251 -20.90 3.18 8.35
N GLU A 252 -20.67 4.24 9.12
CA GLU A 252 -21.67 4.84 10.00
C GLU A 252 -22.82 5.48 9.23
N GLU A 253 -22.51 6.23 8.15
CA GLU A 253 -23.50 7.00 7.40
C GLU A 253 -24.29 6.19 6.40
N LEU A 254 -23.65 5.26 5.67
CA LEU A 254 -24.25 4.45 4.62
C LEU A 254 -24.53 3.00 5.07
N GLY A 255 -24.08 2.61 6.24
CA GLY A 255 -24.28 1.28 6.81
C GLY A 255 -23.61 0.18 6.01
N PHE A 256 -24.02 -1.06 6.30
CA PHE A 256 -23.49 -2.26 5.64
C PHE A 256 -23.72 -2.24 4.12
N LEU A 257 -24.86 -1.71 3.64
CA LEU A 257 -25.14 -1.62 2.21
C LEU A 257 -24.16 -0.69 1.48
N GLY A 258 -23.77 0.43 2.09
CA GLY A 258 -22.74 1.32 1.56
C GLY A 258 -21.36 0.67 1.49
N VAL A 259 -20.98 -0.06 2.53
CA VAL A 259 -19.75 -0.84 2.57
C VAL A 259 -19.74 -1.94 1.51
N LEU A 260 -20.84 -2.66 1.37
CA LEU A 260 -20.99 -3.71 0.36
C LEU A 260 -20.86 -3.16 -1.05
N LEU A 261 -21.52 -2.05 -1.34
CA LEU A 261 -21.40 -1.36 -2.63
C LEU A 261 -19.94 -0.95 -2.92
N LEU A 262 -19.24 -0.41 -1.92
CA LEU A 262 -17.81 -0.05 -2.04
C LEU A 262 -16.96 -1.28 -2.37
N ILE A 263 -17.13 -2.39 -1.65
CA ILE A 263 -16.40 -3.64 -1.89
C ILE A 263 -16.69 -4.18 -3.29
N ILE A 264 -17.93 -4.15 -3.75
CA ILE A 264 -18.30 -4.59 -5.11
C ILE A 264 -17.58 -3.73 -6.15
N ILE A 265 -17.57 -2.40 -6.01
CA ILE A 265 -16.89 -1.51 -6.96
C ILE A 265 -15.39 -1.80 -7.00
N TYR A 266 -14.74 -1.94 -5.85
CA TYR A 266 -13.31 -2.29 -5.79
C TYR A 266 -13.03 -3.67 -6.40
N SER A 267 -13.86 -4.66 -6.11
CA SER A 267 -13.74 -6.00 -6.68
C SER A 267 -13.86 -6.00 -8.19
N LEU A 268 -14.77 -5.22 -8.76
CA LEU A 268 -14.93 -5.05 -10.21
C LEU A 268 -13.70 -4.39 -10.84
N ILE A 269 -13.12 -3.37 -10.19
CA ILE A 269 -11.89 -2.72 -10.66
C ILE A 269 -10.74 -3.71 -10.67
N ILE A 270 -10.50 -4.42 -9.55
CA ILE A 270 -9.43 -5.42 -9.42
C ILE A 270 -9.60 -6.52 -10.47
N TYR A 271 -10.80 -7.07 -10.60
CA TYR A 271 -11.13 -8.09 -11.59
C TYR A 271 -10.82 -7.61 -13.01
N ARG A 272 -11.23 -6.39 -13.36
CA ARG A 272 -10.99 -5.81 -14.68
C ARG A 272 -9.50 -5.58 -14.93
N CYS A 273 -8.78 -5.04 -13.97
CA CYS A 273 -7.33 -4.83 -14.07
C CYS A 273 -6.56 -6.15 -14.25
N LEU A 274 -6.94 -7.20 -13.52
CA LEU A 274 -6.33 -8.53 -13.67
C LEU A 274 -6.59 -9.11 -15.05
N ILE A 275 -7.82 -9.04 -15.57
CA ILE A 275 -8.12 -9.53 -16.93
C ILE A 275 -7.31 -8.78 -17.97
N LEU A 276 -7.20 -7.45 -17.86
CA LEU A 276 -6.41 -6.64 -18.78
C LEU A 276 -4.93 -7.04 -18.71
N SER A 277 -4.38 -7.22 -17.51
CA SER A 277 -3.00 -7.67 -17.33
C SER A 277 -2.74 -9.05 -17.96
N LEU A 278 -3.67 -10.01 -17.78
CA LEU A 278 -3.54 -11.35 -18.35
C LEU A 278 -3.63 -11.37 -19.88
N ARG A 279 -4.28 -10.38 -20.49
CA ARG A 279 -4.40 -10.25 -21.95
C ARG A 279 -3.20 -9.56 -22.61
N CYS A 280 -2.27 -9.00 -21.83
CA CYS A 280 -1.07 -8.40 -22.38
C CYS A 280 -0.19 -9.47 -23.06
N GLU A 281 0.30 -9.17 -24.26
CA GLU A 281 1.15 -10.07 -25.05
C GLU A 281 2.56 -10.13 -24.48
N ASP A 282 3.09 -9.00 -24.01
CA ASP A 282 4.42 -8.91 -23.44
C ASP A 282 4.46 -9.28 -21.96
N ASN A 283 5.51 -10.01 -21.58
CA ASN A 283 5.69 -10.47 -20.19
C ASN A 283 5.85 -9.32 -19.19
N PHE A 284 6.50 -8.23 -19.60
CA PHE A 284 6.71 -7.06 -18.74
C PHE A 284 5.38 -6.42 -18.31
N SER A 285 4.55 -6.05 -19.27
CA SER A 285 3.24 -5.43 -18.99
C SER A 285 2.32 -6.36 -18.20
N ARG A 286 2.35 -7.67 -18.51
CA ARG A 286 1.58 -8.67 -17.78
C ARG A 286 1.99 -8.75 -16.32
N LEU A 287 3.29 -8.86 -16.02
CA LEU A 287 3.82 -8.96 -14.67
C LEU A 287 3.61 -7.66 -13.89
N LEU A 288 3.91 -6.52 -14.51
CA LEU A 288 3.73 -5.21 -13.90
C LEU A 288 2.26 -4.92 -13.59
N GLY A 289 1.38 -5.11 -14.56
CA GLY A 289 -0.05 -4.86 -14.41
C GLY A 289 -0.68 -5.73 -13.32
N ALA A 290 -0.37 -7.04 -13.30
CA ALA A 290 -0.86 -7.94 -12.26
C ALA A 290 -0.33 -7.54 -10.88
N SER A 291 0.97 -7.22 -10.75
CA SER A 291 1.56 -6.78 -9.49
C SER A 291 0.94 -5.49 -8.97
N LEU A 292 0.82 -4.45 -9.82
CA LEU A 292 0.20 -3.18 -9.42
C LEU A 292 -1.27 -3.36 -8.99
N THR A 293 -1.99 -4.27 -9.65
CA THR A 293 -3.36 -4.61 -9.25
C THR A 293 -3.40 -5.23 -7.84
N PHE A 294 -2.43 -6.09 -7.51
CA PHE A 294 -2.34 -6.67 -6.16
C PHE A 294 -1.84 -5.67 -5.12
N VAL A 295 -0.99 -4.72 -5.49
CA VAL A 295 -0.64 -3.58 -4.62
C VAL A 295 -1.90 -2.77 -4.30
N PHE A 296 -2.72 -2.47 -5.30
CA PHE A 296 -4.00 -1.78 -5.10
C PHE A 296 -4.95 -2.57 -4.19
N PHE A 297 -5.07 -3.90 -4.41
CA PHE A 297 -5.82 -4.78 -3.51
C PHE A 297 -5.32 -4.69 -2.07
N THR A 298 -3.99 -4.70 -1.86
CA THR A 298 -3.40 -4.61 -0.52
C THR A 298 -3.75 -3.29 0.17
N TYR A 299 -3.76 -2.17 -0.58
CA TYR A 299 -4.20 -0.87 -0.03
C TYR A 299 -5.66 -0.84 0.42
N ILE A 300 -6.53 -1.60 -0.24
CA ILE A 300 -7.95 -1.68 0.14
C ILE A 300 -8.12 -2.57 1.38
N PHE A 301 -7.28 -3.62 1.49
CA PHE A 301 -7.39 -4.61 2.56
C PHE A 301 -6.77 -4.14 3.87
N VAL A 302 -5.70 -3.35 3.82
CA VAL A 302 -4.98 -2.81 4.99
C VAL A 302 -5.63 -1.53 5.50
#